data_bac8fbd47bd1e9db6736f7f0d7f79014
#
_entry.id   bac8fbd47bd1e9db6736f7f0d7f79014
#
_cell.length_a   1.000
_cell.length_b   1.000
_cell.length_c   1.000
_cell.angle_alpha   90.00
_cell.angle_beta   90.00
_cell.angle_gamma   90.00
#
_symmetry.space_group_name_H-M   'P 1'
#
loop_
_entity.id
_entity.type
_entity.pdbx_description
1 polymer ?
#
loop_
_entity_poly.entity_id
_entity_poly.type
_entity_poly.pdbx_seq_one_letter_code
_entity_poly.pdbx_strand_id
1 'polypeptide(L)'
;YYDNYGTPLECGTPGQERMMLTGQVFAIMSGTADAKQIKEICRSADHYLYEKSAGGYRLNTDFKEEKFDLGRMFGFAYGEKENGAVFSHMTVMYANALYQRGFAKEGYKALNTLLEAAQNFENSKMYPGIPEYFDNQGRGLYAYLTGAASWYMLTVITEMFGVKGELGDLTIHPSLMPEQFDDKGNASVYLEFGKRKFKIQIKNPDKAEPGAYRIKKAVCDDNRLALLDETKASLAKKQINALKQDEIHQIVVLLEKC
;
A
#
# COMPACT_ATOMS: atom_id res chain seq x y z
N TYR A 1 18.65 11.58 5.86
CA TYR A 1 18.35 12.98 6.25
C TYR A 1 19.57 13.69 6.80
N TYR A 2 19.62 14.99 6.58
CA TYR A 2 20.63 15.89 7.10
C TYR A 2 19.93 17.11 7.70
N ASP A 3 20.53 17.68 8.76
CA ASP A 3 20.10 18.96 9.33
C ASP A 3 20.58 20.16 8.49
N ASN A 4 20.25 21.38 8.91
CA ASN A 4 20.66 22.60 8.23
C ASN A 4 22.19 22.83 8.18
N TYR A 5 22.93 22.09 9.00
CA TYR A 5 24.39 22.17 9.08
C TYR A 5 25.08 21.05 8.29
N GLY A 6 24.32 20.17 7.64
CA GLY A 6 24.82 19.02 6.90
C GLY A 6 25.17 17.82 7.80
N THR A 7 24.71 17.80 9.04
CA THR A 7 24.93 16.68 9.96
C THR A 7 23.94 15.56 9.64
N PRO A 8 24.40 14.29 9.47
CA PRO A 8 23.50 13.16 9.28
C PRO A 8 22.58 12.97 10.49
N LEU A 9 21.27 12.83 10.25
CA LEU A 9 20.27 12.62 11.31
C LEU A 9 20.04 11.14 11.60
N GLU A 10 20.04 10.33 10.56
CA GLU A 10 19.81 8.88 10.62
C GLU A 10 21.15 8.13 10.73
N CYS A 11 21.96 8.50 11.70
CA CYS A 11 23.17 7.75 12.06
C CYS A 11 23.01 7.24 13.48
N GLY A 12 23.09 5.91 13.65
CA GLY A 12 22.98 5.30 14.96
C GLY A 12 24.31 5.24 15.68
N THR A 13 24.35 5.71 16.92
CA THR A 13 25.20 5.09 17.94
C THR A 13 24.40 3.95 18.57
N PRO A 14 25.02 2.80 18.95
CA PRO A 14 24.30 1.71 19.60
C PRO A 14 23.46 2.20 20.79
N GLY A 15 22.15 1.91 20.77
CA GLY A 15 21.18 2.36 21.78
C GLY A 15 20.57 3.75 21.53
N GLN A 16 20.92 4.42 20.44
CA GLN A 16 20.34 5.69 19.99
C GLN A 16 20.10 5.67 18.48
N GLU A 17 19.57 4.56 17.97
CA GLU A 17 19.28 4.40 16.57
C GLU A 17 18.21 5.39 16.12
N ARG A 18 18.50 6.16 15.08
CA ARG A 18 17.61 7.14 14.50
C ARG A 18 17.19 6.68 13.11
N MET A 19 15.91 6.51 12.92
CA MET A 19 15.33 6.14 11.63
C MET A 19 14.11 7.02 11.35
N MET A 20 14.00 7.47 10.11
CA MET A 20 12.84 8.20 9.60
C MET A 20 12.21 7.41 8.45
N LEU A 21 10.92 7.09 8.56
CA LEU A 21 10.19 6.32 7.55
C LEU A 21 10.13 7.04 6.20
N THR A 22 9.97 8.35 6.20
CA THR A 22 9.79 9.16 4.98
C THR A 22 10.94 8.98 3.98
N GLY A 23 12.19 9.02 4.44
CA GLY A 23 13.37 8.81 3.58
C GLY A 23 13.37 7.42 2.94
N GLN A 24 12.99 6.41 3.72
CA GLN A 24 12.91 5.02 3.28
C GLN A 24 11.81 4.84 2.22
N VAL A 25 10.65 5.43 2.44
CA VAL A 25 9.53 5.39 1.47
C VAL A 25 9.95 5.98 0.14
N PHE A 26 10.58 7.16 0.14
CA PHE A 26 11.01 7.79 -1.10
C PHE A 26 12.16 7.04 -1.78
N ALA A 27 13.07 6.42 -1.03
CA ALA A 27 14.11 5.58 -1.61
C ALA A 27 13.53 4.36 -2.36
N ILE A 28 12.48 3.73 -1.81
CA ILE A 28 11.77 2.61 -2.45
C ILE A 28 10.99 3.11 -3.68
N MET A 29 10.18 4.16 -3.50
CA MET A 29 9.26 4.69 -4.51
C MET A 29 9.98 5.24 -5.74
N SER A 30 11.09 5.95 -5.54
CA SER A 30 11.90 6.51 -6.63
C SER A 30 12.71 5.48 -7.42
N GLY A 31 12.82 4.25 -6.91
CA GLY A 31 13.68 3.23 -7.50
C GLY A 31 15.16 3.35 -7.13
N THR A 32 15.53 4.28 -6.26
CA THR A 32 16.92 4.45 -5.79
C THR A 32 17.39 3.25 -4.98
N ALA A 33 16.53 2.70 -4.12
CA ALA A 33 16.83 1.48 -3.38
C ALA A 33 16.68 0.24 -4.28
N ASP A 34 17.69 -0.62 -4.32
CA ASP A 34 17.61 -1.93 -4.94
C ASP A 34 16.86 -2.95 -4.08
N ALA A 35 16.62 -4.16 -4.60
CA ALA A 35 15.86 -5.18 -3.89
C ALA A 35 16.51 -5.63 -2.57
N LYS A 36 17.83 -5.61 -2.46
CA LYS A 36 18.55 -5.94 -1.22
C LYS A 36 18.35 -4.83 -0.18
N GLN A 37 18.49 -3.58 -0.61
CA GLN A 37 18.27 -2.42 0.25
C GLN A 37 16.82 -2.34 0.73
N ILE A 38 15.82 -2.65 -0.13
CA ILE A 38 14.42 -2.69 0.28
C ILE A 38 14.20 -3.74 1.38
N LYS A 39 14.78 -4.95 1.26
CA LYS A 39 14.70 -5.97 2.32
C LYS A 39 15.31 -5.50 3.64
N GLU A 40 16.39 -4.73 3.59
CA GLU A 40 17.03 -4.16 4.77
C GLU A 40 16.19 -3.02 5.37
N ILE A 41 15.60 -2.17 4.52
CA ILE A 41 14.63 -1.16 4.95
C ILE A 41 13.45 -1.81 5.66
N CYS A 42 12.83 -2.86 5.08
CA CYS A 42 11.71 -3.55 5.72
C CYS A 42 12.08 -4.12 7.09
N ARG A 43 13.25 -4.78 7.21
CA ARG A 43 13.73 -5.30 8.51
C ARG A 43 13.96 -4.21 9.53
N SER A 44 14.57 -3.10 9.11
CA SER A 44 14.83 -1.96 10.01
C SER A 44 13.53 -1.26 10.40
N ALA A 45 12.60 -1.05 9.48
CA ALA A 45 11.29 -0.48 9.76
C ALA A 45 10.48 -1.38 10.72
N ASP A 46 10.52 -2.69 10.51
CA ASP A 46 9.87 -3.66 11.41
C ASP A 46 10.48 -3.62 12.83
N HIS A 47 11.77 -3.42 12.92
CA HIS A 47 12.49 -3.43 14.21
C HIS A 47 12.35 -2.11 14.97
N TYR A 48 12.49 -0.98 14.27
CA TYR A 48 12.59 0.33 14.92
C TYR A 48 11.30 1.17 14.89
N LEU A 49 10.44 0.96 13.90
CA LEU A 49 9.28 1.83 13.67
C LEU A 49 7.94 1.12 13.84
N TYR A 50 7.90 -0.21 13.72
CA TYR A 50 6.64 -0.93 13.79
C TYR A 50 6.14 -1.10 15.20
N GLU A 51 4.94 -0.57 15.47
CA GLU A 51 4.24 -0.75 16.73
C GLU A 51 2.75 -1.01 16.49
N LYS A 52 2.35 -2.27 16.64
CA LYS A 52 0.97 -2.69 16.36
C LYS A 52 -0.05 -1.97 17.23
N SER A 53 0.26 -1.74 18.50
CA SER A 53 -0.62 -1.05 19.46
C SER A 53 -0.91 0.40 19.09
N ALA A 54 0.04 1.06 18.40
CA ALA A 54 -0.10 2.42 17.89
C ALA A 54 -0.67 2.50 16.46
N GLY A 55 -0.98 1.36 15.83
CA GLY A 55 -1.60 1.31 14.50
C GLY A 55 -0.65 1.00 13.34
N GLY A 56 0.63 0.73 13.58
CA GLY A 56 1.57 0.30 12.56
C GLY A 56 2.94 0.99 12.60
N TYR A 57 3.35 1.58 11.47
CA TYR A 57 4.68 2.17 11.31
C TYR A 57 4.72 3.63 11.73
N ARG A 58 5.54 3.96 12.72
CA ARG A 58 5.81 5.33 13.16
C ARG A 58 6.59 6.10 12.10
N LEU A 59 6.43 7.43 12.06
CA LEU A 59 7.20 8.29 11.16
C LEU A 59 8.69 8.30 11.46
N ASN A 60 9.05 8.25 12.73
CA ASN A 60 10.45 8.23 13.18
C ASN A 60 10.57 7.57 14.55
N THR A 61 11.79 7.13 14.86
CA THR A 61 12.20 6.75 16.22
C THR A 61 12.22 7.97 17.14
N ASP A 62 12.09 7.77 18.45
CA ASP A 62 12.27 8.83 19.42
C ASP A 62 13.75 9.24 19.50
N PHE A 63 14.05 10.47 19.09
CA PHE A 63 15.43 10.98 19.08
C PHE A 63 15.97 11.32 20.48
N LYS A 64 15.10 11.31 21.51
CA LYS A 64 15.45 11.63 22.90
C LYS A 64 16.08 13.02 23.09
N GLU A 65 15.92 13.89 22.10
CA GLU A 65 16.36 15.29 22.13
C GLU A 65 15.42 16.15 21.30
N GLU A 66 15.33 17.40 21.62
CA GLU A 66 14.60 18.41 20.86
C GLU A 66 15.54 19.05 19.82
N LYS A 67 15.14 18.99 18.53
CA LYS A 67 15.91 19.58 17.43
C LYS A 67 15.05 20.60 16.69
N PHE A 68 14.91 21.77 17.27
CA PHE A 68 14.08 22.85 16.68
C PHE A 68 14.56 23.33 15.30
N ASP A 69 15.80 23.03 14.95
CA ASP A 69 16.38 23.28 13.62
C ASP A 69 15.84 22.35 12.52
N LEU A 70 15.13 21.27 12.89
CA LEU A 70 14.45 20.38 11.93
C LEU A 70 13.02 20.85 11.58
N GLY A 71 12.69 22.07 11.88
CA GLY A 71 11.43 22.68 11.55
C GLY A 71 10.27 22.13 12.38
N ARG A 72 9.11 21.96 11.76
CA ARG A 72 7.83 21.66 12.41
C ARG A 72 7.82 20.35 13.21
N MET A 73 8.60 19.33 12.81
CA MET A 73 8.57 17.99 13.43
C MET A 73 8.69 18.06 14.95
N PHE A 74 9.69 18.76 15.46
CA PHE A 74 9.91 18.90 16.91
C PHE A 74 9.04 19.97 17.59
N GLY A 75 8.10 20.57 16.89
CA GLY A 75 7.02 21.36 17.47
C GLY A 75 5.93 20.51 18.13
N PHE A 76 6.02 19.18 18.00
CA PHE A 76 5.10 18.19 18.60
C PHE A 76 5.83 17.26 19.53
N ALA A 77 5.14 16.82 20.59
CA ALA A 77 5.63 15.75 21.45
C ALA A 77 5.81 14.45 20.65
N TYR A 78 6.71 13.59 21.07
CA TYR A 78 6.90 12.29 20.43
C TYR A 78 5.61 11.43 20.48
N GLY A 79 5.22 10.90 19.34
CA GLY A 79 3.97 10.17 19.13
C GLY A 79 2.82 11.04 18.63
N GLU A 80 3.07 12.32 18.40
CA GLU A 80 2.09 13.26 17.87
C GLU A 80 2.51 13.77 16.47
N LYS A 81 1.56 13.81 15.56
CA LYS A 81 1.75 14.36 14.20
C LYS A 81 3.04 13.86 13.52
N GLU A 82 3.86 14.80 13.06
CA GLU A 82 5.09 14.51 12.33
C GLU A 82 6.22 13.97 13.22
N ASN A 83 6.06 13.98 14.54
CA ASN A 83 7.06 13.47 15.46
C ASN A 83 6.68 12.09 16.03
N GLY A 84 6.94 11.04 15.28
CA GLY A 84 6.80 9.66 15.74
C GLY A 84 5.36 9.11 15.82
N ALA A 85 4.35 9.84 15.39
CA ALA A 85 3.02 9.26 15.23
C ALA A 85 2.99 8.19 14.12
N VAL A 86 2.00 7.29 14.15
CA VAL A 86 1.68 6.46 12.97
C VAL A 86 0.89 7.34 12.01
N PHE A 87 1.60 7.97 11.09
CA PHE A 87 1.01 8.91 10.12
C PHE A 87 0.44 8.13 8.94
N SER A 88 -0.89 8.05 8.87
CA SER A 88 -1.60 7.10 7.99
C SER A 88 -1.22 7.26 6.51
N HIS A 89 -1.09 8.49 6.02
CA HIS A 89 -0.71 8.74 4.62
C HIS A 89 0.68 8.17 4.30
N MET A 90 1.66 8.39 5.20
CA MET A 90 3.03 7.86 4.98
C MET A 90 3.07 6.34 5.05
N THR A 91 2.30 5.73 5.97
CA THR A 91 2.16 4.26 6.02
C THR A 91 1.58 3.70 4.72
N VAL A 92 0.55 4.36 4.16
CA VAL A 92 -0.02 3.94 2.87
C VAL A 92 0.96 4.15 1.71
N MET A 93 1.71 5.25 1.70
CA MET A 93 2.78 5.47 0.70
C MET A 93 3.87 4.40 0.80
N TYR A 94 4.24 4.00 2.03
CA TYR A 94 5.19 2.89 2.25
C TYR A 94 4.68 1.59 1.63
N ALA A 95 3.43 1.22 1.93
CA ALA A 95 2.80 0.03 1.37
C ALA A 95 2.72 0.10 -0.16
N ASN A 96 2.29 1.23 -0.72
CA ASN A 96 2.19 1.45 -2.16
C ASN A 96 3.56 1.25 -2.84
N ALA A 97 4.61 1.88 -2.30
CA ALA A 97 5.97 1.74 -2.81
C ALA A 97 6.46 0.28 -2.77
N LEU A 98 6.18 -0.44 -1.69
CA LEU A 98 6.51 -1.86 -1.55
C LEU A 98 5.82 -2.73 -2.60
N TYR A 99 4.51 -2.55 -2.80
CA TYR A 99 3.76 -3.25 -3.85
C TYR A 99 4.35 -2.99 -5.24
N GLN A 100 4.64 -1.72 -5.58
CA GLN A 100 5.24 -1.36 -6.87
C GLN A 100 6.59 -2.02 -7.12
N ARG A 101 7.31 -2.37 -6.05
CA ARG A 101 8.62 -3.02 -6.11
C ARG A 101 8.55 -4.53 -5.91
N GLY A 102 7.34 -5.14 -5.88
CA GLY A 102 7.14 -6.59 -5.76
C GLY A 102 7.24 -7.14 -4.33
N PHE A 103 7.21 -6.27 -3.32
CA PHE A 103 7.20 -6.64 -1.89
C PHE A 103 5.77 -6.65 -1.35
N ALA A 104 4.91 -7.46 -1.98
CA ALA A 104 3.46 -7.48 -1.69
C ALA A 104 3.15 -7.88 -0.25
N LYS A 105 3.92 -8.80 0.34
CA LYS A 105 3.72 -9.27 1.72
C LYS A 105 3.94 -8.16 2.74
N GLU A 106 5.03 -7.43 2.60
CA GLU A 106 5.37 -6.30 3.47
C GLU A 106 4.39 -5.13 3.26
N GLY A 107 4.01 -4.86 2.01
CA GLY A 107 3.00 -3.88 1.66
C GLY A 107 1.63 -4.21 2.26
N TYR A 108 1.21 -5.48 2.17
CA TYR A 108 -0.04 -5.96 2.78
C TYR A 108 0.00 -5.81 4.31
N LYS A 109 1.10 -6.21 4.96
CA LYS A 109 1.27 -6.03 6.41
C LYS A 109 1.03 -4.58 6.82
N ALA A 110 1.64 -3.63 6.12
CA ALA A 110 1.49 -2.21 6.44
C ALA A 110 0.04 -1.72 6.29
N LEU A 111 -0.63 -2.05 5.18
CA LEU A 111 -2.03 -1.66 4.95
C LEU A 111 -2.98 -2.35 5.92
N ASN A 112 -2.81 -3.65 6.15
CA ASN A 112 -3.71 -4.41 7.01
C ASN A 112 -3.62 -3.97 8.47
N THR A 113 -2.41 -3.69 8.98
CA THR A 113 -2.24 -3.17 10.36
C THR A 113 -2.93 -1.82 10.53
N LEU A 114 -2.79 -0.92 9.55
CA LEU A 114 -3.46 0.38 9.56
C LEU A 114 -4.99 0.22 9.53
N LEU A 115 -5.51 -0.70 8.71
CA LEU A 115 -6.94 -0.97 8.62
C LEU A 115 -7.49 -1.56 9.92
N GLU A 116 -6.81 -2.56 10.50
CA GLU A 116 -7.18 -3.16 11.79
C GLU A 116 -7.25 -2.10 12.88
N ALA A 117 -6.26 -1.20 12.94
CA ALA A 117 -6.25 -0.10 13.90
C ALA A 117 -7.42 0.86 13.67
N ALA A 118 -7.71 1.25 12.43
CA ALA A 118 -8.83 2.12 12.10
C ALA A 118 -10.19 1.49 12.43
N GLN A 119 -10.34 0.19 12.24
CA GLN A 119 -11.56 -0.58 12.54
C GLN A 119 -11.73 -0.92 14.01
N ASN A 120 -10.70 -0.83 14.82
CA ASN A 120 -10.80 -0.97 16.26
C ASN A 120 -11.37 0.32 16.89
N PHE A 121 -12.69 0.50 16.78
CA PHE A 121 -13.36 1.73 17.18
C PHE A 121 -13.25 2.05 18.68
N GLU A 122 -13.02 1.05 19.51
CA GLU A 122 -12.82 1.26 20.94
C GLU A 122 -11.50 2.00 21.23
N ASN A 123 -10.45 1.70 20.49
CA ASN A 123 -9.15 2.36 20.64
C ASN A 123 -9.04 3.60 19.75
N SER A 124 -9.34 3.45 18.47
CA SER A 124 -9.17 4.54 17.50
C SER A 124 -10.08 5.72 17.74
N LYS A 125 -11.26 5.48 18.33
CA LYS A 125 -12.34 6.47 18.48
C LYS A 125 -12.76 7.10 17.14
N MET A 126 -12.50 6.42 16.04
CA MET A 126 -12.79 6.87 14.68
C MET A 126 -13.88 6.03 14.04
N TYR A 127 -14.85 6.68 13.41
CA TYR A 127 -15.88 6.03 12.60
C TYR A 127 -16.60 7.05 11.71
N PRO A 128 -16.81 6.77 10.43
CA PRO A 128 -16.05 5.80 9.63
C PRO A 128 -14.78 6.46 9.08
N GLY A 129 -13.72 5.70 8.88
CA GLY A 129 -12.59 6.13 8.07
C GLY A 129 -11.21 5.89 8.66
N ILE A 130 -10.21 6.31 7.90
CA ILE A 130 -8.81 6.27 8.29
C ILE A 130 -8.43 7.67 8.76
N PRO A 131 -7.93 7.83 10.03
CA PRO A 131 -7.53 9.14 10.54
C PRO A 131 -6.27 9.66 9.84
N GLU A 132 -5.92 10.93 10.05
CA GLU A 132 -4.65 11.47 9.59
C GLU A 132 -3.48 10.74 10.25
N TYR A 133 -3.58 10.49 11.55
CA TYR A 133 -2.56 9.71 12.29
C TYR A 133 -3.17 9.03 13.54
N PHE A 134 -2.43 8.06 14.08
CA PHE A 134 -2.68 7.46 15.39
C PHE A 134 -1.59 7.92 16.36
N ASP A 135 -2.01 8.29 17.58
CA ASP A 135 -1.12 8.68 18.68
C ASP A 135 -0.51 7.46 19.40
N ASN A 136 0.22 7.71 20.48
CA ASN A 136 0.87 6.66 21.29
C ASN A 136 -0.11 5.65 21.93
N GLN A 137 -1.38 5.98 22.07
CA GLN A 137 -2.42 5.11 22.59
C GLN A 137 -3.21 4.38 21.49
N GLY A 138 -2.87 4.60 20.23
CA GLY A 138 -3.63 4.09 19.09
C GLY A 138 -4.95 4.84 18.84
N ARG A 139 -5.12 6.04 19.40
CA ARG A 139 -6.25 6.90 19.15
C ARG A 139 -6.07 7.61 17.83
N GLY A 140 -7.08 7.53 16.96
CA GLY A 140 -7.10 8.25 15.70
C GLY A 140 -7.41 9.72 15.89
N LEU A 141 -6.71 10.57 15.17
CA LEU A 141 -6.85 12.02 15.24
C LEU A 141 -7.04 12.58 13.83
N TYR A 142 -7.86 13.64 13.75
CA TYR A 142 -8.29 14.29 12.52
C TYR A 142 -9.11 13.38 11.60
N ALA A 143 -10.45 13.42 11.82
CA ALA A 143 -11.47 12.58 11.17
C ALA A 143 -11.95 13.10 9.80
N TYR A 144 -11.24 14.03 9.17
CA TYR A 144 -11.62 14.58 7.88
C TYR A 144 -10.90 13.84 6.74
N LEU A 145 -11.36 14.07 5.52
CA LEU A 145 -10.71 13.51 4.33
C LEU A 145 -9.26 13.96 4.23
N THR A 146 -8.36 12.97 4.29
CA THR A 146 -6.92 13.16 4.15
C THR A 146 -6.40 12.36 2.96
N GLY A 147 -5.14 12.59 2.58
CA GLY A 147 -4.47 11.78 1.57
C GLY A 147 -4.44 10.28 1.90
N ALA A 148 -4.53 9.91 3.18
CA ALA A 148 -4.48 8.51 3.62
C ALA A 148 -5.58 7.65 2.99
N ALA A 149 -6.85 8.06 3.09
CA ALA A 149 -7.97 7.27 2.59
C ALA A 149 -7.95 7.14 1.05
N SER A 150 -7.67 8.23 0.33
CA SER A 150 -7.59 8.21 -1.13
C SER A 150 -6.42 7.36 -1.64
N TRP A 151 -5.25 7.46 -1.01
CA TRP A 151 -4.10 6.63 -1.34
C TRP A 151 -4.30 5.15 -0.97
N TYR A 152 -5.05 4.90 0.12
CA TYR A 152 -5.43 3.53 0.49
C TYR A 152 -6.25 2.90 -0.64
N MET A 153 -7.32 3.56 -1.07
CA MET A 153 -8.16 3.09 -2.19
C MET A 153 -7.37 2.97 -3.49
N LEU A 154 -6.51 3.96 -3.79
CA LEU A 154 -5.61 3.90 -4.94
C LEU A 154 -4.74 2.64 -4.88
N THR A 155 -4.08 2.37 -3.75
CA THR A 155 -3.19 1.22 -3.58
C THR A 155 -3.95 -0.10 -3.72
N VAL A 156 -5.14 -0.21 -3.14
CA VAL A 156 -5.99 -1.40 -3.31
C VAL A 156 -6.29 -1.67 -4.78
N ILE A 157 -6.72 -0.65 -5.52
CA ILE A 157 -7.11 -0.82 -6.92
C ILE A 157 -5.89 -1.05 -7.81
N THR A 158 -4.88 -0.17 -7.71
CA THR A 158 -3.78 -0.15 -8.68
C THR A 158 -2.64 -1.12 -8.37
N GLU A 159 -2.44 -1.45 -7.10
CA GLU A 159 -1.32 -2.31 -6.70
C GLU A 159 -1.79 -3.70 -6.25
N MET A 160 -2.80 -3.79 -5.37
CA MET A 160 -3.27 -5.09 -4.89
C MET A 160 -4.07 -5.85 -5.96
N PHE A 161 -5.12 -5.24 -6.51
CA PHE A 161 -5.81 -5.80 -7.69
C PHE A 161 -5.02 -5.62 -8.98
N GLY A 162 -4.06 -4.68 -8.99
CA GLY A 162 -3.18 -4.40 -10.11
C GLY A 162 -3.89 -3.82 -11.33
N VAL A 163 -5.00 -3.10 -11.12
CA VAL A 163 -5.82 -2.56 -12.20
C VAL A 163 -5.37 -1.15 -12.54
N LYS A 164 -4.76 -0.99 -13.72
CA LYS A 164 -4.17 0.29 -14.16
C LYS A 164 -4.58 0.64 -15.59
N GLY A 165 -4.63 1.94 -15.87
CA GLY A 165 -4.72 2.45 -17.22
C GLY A 165 -3.33 2.68 -17.82
N GLU A 166 -2.99 2.06 -18.94
CA GLU A 166 -1.72 2.25 -19.63
C GLU A 166 -1.97 2.60 -21.10
N LEU A 167 -1.70 3.85 -21.47
CA LEU A 167 -1.90 4.40 -22.82
C LEU A 167 -3.34 4.19 -23.37
N GLY A 168 -4.31 4.06 -22.45
CA GLY A 168 -5.71 3.84 -22.77
C GLY A 168 -6.17 2.38 -22.72
N ASP A 169 -5.27 1.43 -22.60
CA ASP A 169 -5.57 0.03 -22.30
C ASP A 169 -5.82 -0.15 -20.80
N LEU A 170 -6.61 -1.14 -20.42
CA LEU A 170 -6.82 -1.55 -19.04
C LEU A 170 -5.95 -2.77 -18.76
N THR A 171 -4.94 -2.60 -17.91
CA THR A 171 -4.04 -3.69 -17.51
C THR A 171 -4.41 -4.24 -16.15
N ILE A 172 -4.15 -5.53 -15.92
CA ILE A 172 -4.45 -6.23 -14.68
C ILE A 172 -3.23 -7.09 -14.31
N HIS A 173 -2.63 -6.78 -13.16
CA HIS A 173 -1.46 -7.45 -12.61
C HIS A 173 -1.66 -7.71 -11.10
N PRO A 174 -2.40 -8.76 -10.71
CA PRO A 174 -2.76 -8.99 -9.32
C PRO A 174 -1.54 -9.23 -8.42
N SER A 175 -1.59 -8.67 -7.21
CA SER A 175 -0.60 -8.89 -6.14
C SER A 175 -1.30 -9.13 -4.80
N LEU A 176 -2.41 -9.90 -4.84
CA LEU A 176 -3.24 -10.20 -3.68
C LEU A 176 -2.65 -11.36 -2.87
N MET A 177 -2.58 -11.16 -1.56
CA MET A 177 -2.18 -12.20 -0.60
C MET A 177 -3.32 -13.24 -0.41
N PRO A 178 -3.01 -14.49 -0.01
CA PRO A 178 -4.03 -15.54 0.19
C PRO A 178 -5.19 -15.14 1.09
N GLU A 179 -4.93 -14.35 2.12
CA GLU A 179 -5.91 -13.90 3.11
C GLU A 179 -6.93 -12.91 2.53
N GLN A 180 -6.68 -12.36 1.35
CA GLN A 180 -7.56 -11.41 0.68
C GLN A 180 -8.58 -12.08 -0.23
N PHE A 181 -8.52 -13.38 -0.35
CA PHE A 181 -9.50 -14.17 -1.10
C PHE A 181 -10.53 -14.78 -0.16
N ASP A 182 -11.75 -14.93 -0.65
CA ASP A 182 -12.79 -15.68 0.05
C ASP A 182 -12.45 -17.19 0.17
N ASP A 183 -13.32 -17.96 0.84
CA ASP A 183 -13.12 -19.41 1.02
C ASP A 183 -13.02 -20.17 -0.31
N LYS A 184 -13.60 -19.63 -1.37
CA LYS A 184 -13.58 -20.20 -2.73
C LYS A 184 -12.41 -19.70 -3.57
N GLY A 185 -11.52 -18.91 -2.99
CA GLY A 185 -10.37 -18.33 -3.68
C GLY A 185 -10.74 -17.19 -4.63
N ASN A 186 -11.79 -16.41 -4.37
CA ASN A 186 -12.18 -15.27 -5.19
C ASN A 186 -11.95 -13.94 -4.46
N ALA A 187 -11.50 -12.94 -5.20
CA ALA A 187 -11.51 -11.54 -4.81
C ALA A 187 -12.11 -10.71 -5.94
N SER A 188 -12.86 -9.66 -5.64
CA SER A 188 -13.51 -8.85 -6.68
C SER A 188 -13.44 -7.36 -6.38
N VAL A 189 -13.31 -6.55 -7.45
CA VAL A 189 -13.40 -5.10 -7.39
C VAL A 189 -14.33 -4.60 -8.48
N TYR A 190 -15.06 -3.51 -8.17
CA TYR A 190 -15.89 -2.80 -9.12
C TYR A 190 -15.26 -1.44 -9.41
N LEU A 191 -15.16 -1.08 -10.68
CA LEU A 191 -14.62 0.22 -11.08
C LEU A 191 -15.19 0.67 -12.42
N GLU A 192 -15.00 1.95 -12.72
CA GLU A 192 -15.27 2.51 -14.04
C GLU A 192 -13.95 2.87 -14.72
N PHE A 193 -13.80 2.48 -15.99
CA PHE A 193 -12.66 2.82 -16.83
C PHE A 193 -13.12 3.07 -18.28
N GLY A 194 -12.66 4.16 -18.88
CA GLY A 194 -13.05 4.51 -20.26
C GLY A 194 -14.56 4.65 -20.46
N LYS A 195 -15.29 5.14 -19.46
CA LYS A 195 -16.76 5.23 -19.41
C LYS A 195 -17.46 3.86 -19.52
N ARG A 196 -16.83 2.80 -19.07
CA ARG A 196 -17.39 1.44 -18.98
C ARG A 196 -17.28 0.97 -17.54
N LYS A 197 -18.28 0.23 -17.08
CA LYS A 197 -18.33 -0.34 -15.74
C LYS A 197 -17.80 -1.77 -15.79
N PHE A 198 -16.87 -2.08 -14.90
CA PHE A 198 -16.26 -3.40 -14.82
C PHE A 198 -16.44 -4.00 -13.43
N LYS A 199 -16.76 -5.30 -13.41
CA LYS A 199 -16.52 -6.18 -12.26
C LYS A 199 -15.32 -7.04 -12.59
N ILE A 200 -14.21 -6.84 -11.89
CA ILE A 200 -12.99 -7.64 -12.05
C ILE A 200 -12.94 -8.65 -10.94
N GLN A 201 -12.92 -9.94 -11.28
CA GLN A 201 -12.79 -11.06 -10.36
C GLN A 201 -11.47 -11.75 -10.59
N ILE A 202 -10.67 -11.84 -9.53
CA ILE A 202 -9.43 -12.62 -9.49
C ILE A 202 -9.75 -13.95 -8.81
N LYS A 203 -9.40 -15.06 -9.43
CA LYS A 203 -9.57 -16.43 -8.91
C LYS A 203 -8.21 -17.05 -8.64
N ASN A 204 -7.96 -17.40 -7.40
CA ASN A 204 -6.75 -18.06 -6.90
C ASN A 204 -7.13 -19.32 -6.14
N PRO A 205 -7.52 -20.41 -6.85
CA PRO A 205 -8.01 -21.63 -6.20
C PRO A 205 -6.96 -22.30 -5.31
N ASP A 206 -5.68 -22.13 -5.65
CA ASP A 206 -4.56 -22.72 -4.91
C ASP A 206 -4.13 -21.88 -3.70
N LYS A 207 -4.72 -20.69 -3.51
CA LYS A 207 -4.34 -19.71 -2.48
C LYS A 207 -2.82 -19.46 -2.45
N ALA A 208 -2.20 -19.39 -3.64
CA ALA A 208 -0.77 -19.14 -3.77
C ALA A 208 -0.43 -17.66 -3.46
N GLU A 209 0.75 -17.41 -2.92
CA GLU A 209 1.25 -16.06 -2.65
C GLU A 209 1.70 -15.33 -3.94
N PRO A 210 1.75 -13.98 -3.96
CA PRO A 210 2.38 -13.22 -5.03
C PRO A 210 3.81 -13.69 -5.30
N GLY A 211 4.15 -13.89 -6.60
CA GLY A 211 5.43 -14.48 -7.02
C GLY A 211 5.44 -16.01 -7.09
N ALA A 212 4.41 -16.67 -6.55
CA ALA A 212 4.23 -18.13 -6.66
C ALA A 212 3.03 -18.52 -7.53
N TYR A 213 2.42 -17.56 -8.23
CA TYR A 213 1.36 -17.78 -9.20
C TYR A 213 1.60 -16.99 -10.49
N ARG A 214 0.95 -17.45 -11.55
CA ARG A 214 0.85 -16.76 -12.84
C ARG A 214 -0.59 -16.72 -13.33
N ILE A 215 -0.88 -15.91 -14.36
CA ILE A 215 -2.19 -15.86 -15.00
C ILE A 215 -2.33 -17.04 -15.97
N LYS A 216 -3.19 -17.99 -15.61
CA LYS A 216 -3.57 -19.09 -16.51
C LYS A 216 -4.46 -18.62 -17.64
N LYS A 217 -5.42 -17.77 -17.32
CA LYS A 217 -6.45 -17.28 -18.25
C LYS A 217 -7.00 -15.94 -17.78
N ALA A 218 -7.22 -15.02 -18.71
CA ALA A 218 -7.98 -13.78 -18.48
C ALA A 218 -9.01 -13.59 -19.58
N VAL A 219 -10.26 -13.23 -19.23
CA VAL A 219 -11.37 -13.03 -20.16
C VAL A 219 -12.18 -11.81 -19.76
N CYS A 220 -12.76 -11.12 -20.74
CA CYS A 220 -13.78 -10.09 -20.56
C CYS A 220 -15.03 -10.51 -21.36
N ASP A 221 -16.17 -10.73 -20.68
CA ASP A 221 -17.41 -11.20 -21.31
C ASP A 221 -17.15 -12.36 -22.29
N ASP A 222 -16.44 -13.41 -21.82
CA ASP A 222 -16.01 -14.59 -22.59
C ASP A 222 -14.94 -14.35 -23.67
N ASN A 223 -14.60 -13.10 -24.00
CA ASN A 223 -13.51 -12.80 -24.92
C ASN A 223 -12.15 -12.83 -24.21
N ARG A 224 -11.20 -13.55 -24.80
CA ARG A 224 -9.86 -13.69 -24.21
C ARG A 224 -9.10 -12.36 -24.23
N LEU A 225 -8.50 -12.01 -23.09
CA LEU A 225 -7.56 -10.89 -22.99
C LEU A 225 -6.18 -11.30 -23.49
N ALA A 226 -5.42 -10.31 -23.96
CA ALA A 226 -4.00 -10.49 -24.22
C ALA A 226 -3.24 -10.66 -22.89
N LEU A 227 -2.32 -11.62 -22.84
CA LEU A 227 -1.33 -11.73 -21.78
C LEU A 227 -0.07 -11.00 -22.26
N LEU A 228 0.33 -9.97 -21.52
CA LEU A 228 1.56 -9.22 -21.80
C LEU A 228 2.80 -9.97 -21.30
N ASP A 229 2.61 -10.71 -20.20
CA ASP A 229 3.56 -11.66 -19.62
C ASP A 229 2.81 -12.71 -18.79
N GLU A 230 3.53 -13.51 -18.01
CA GLU A 230 2.93 -14.55 -17.14
C GLU A 230 2.08 -13.99 -16.00
N THR A 231 2.23 -12.71 -15.66
CA THR A 231 1.58 -12.08 -14.50
C THR A 231 0.66 -10.92 -14.86
N LYS A 232 0.66 -10.49 -16.12
CA LYS A 232 -0.04 -9.27 -16.56
C LYS A 232 -0.93 -9.52 -17.78
N ALA A 233 -2.22 -9.19 -17.64
CA ALA A 233 -3.21 -9.21 -18.74
C ALA A 233 -3.57 -7.79 -19.17
N SER A 234 -4.05 -7.63 -20.42
CA SER A 234 -4.48 -6.35 -20.97
C SER A 234 -5.76 -6.47 -21.79
N LEU A 235 -6.68 -5.53 -21.57
CA LEU A 235 -7.84 -5.26 -22.39
C LEU A 235 -7.57 -3.98 -23.18
N ALA A 236 -7.38 -4.11 -24.49
CA ALA A 236 -6.97 -3.00 -25.35
C ALA A 236 -8.05 -1.92 -25.45
N LYS A 237 -7.64 -0.65 -25.57
CA LYS A 237 -8.50 0.53 -25.73
C LYS A 237 -9.57 0.33 -26.83
N LYS A 238 -9.20 -0.30 -27.95
CA LYS A 238 -10.15 -0.60 -29.05
C LYS A 238 -11.26 -1.54 -28.58
N GLN A 239 -10.94 -2.55 -27.78
CA GLN A 239 -11.92 -3.49 -27.23
C GLN A 239 -12.82 -2.77 -26.22
N ILE A 240 -12.22 -1.95 -25.30
CA ILE A 240 -12.99 -1.15 -24.33
C ILE A 240 -14.00 -0.26 -25.04
N ASN A 241 -13.60 0.43 -26.11
CA ASN A 241 -14.47 1.32 -26.87
C ASN A 241 -15.63 0.59 -27.57
N ALA A 242 -15.47 -0.69 -27.87
CA ALA A 242 -16.50 -1.53 -28.48
C ALA A 242 -17.52 -2.08 -27.46
N LEU A 243 -17.23 -2.02 -26.16
CA LEU A 243 -18.13 -2.45 -25.10
C LEU A 243 -19.29 -1.45 -24.94
N LYS A 244 -20.44 -1.92 -24.48
CA LYS A 244 -21.60 -1.08 -24.17
C LYS A 244 -21.36 -0.24 -22.91
N GLN A 245 -21.92 0.96 -22.84
CA GLN A 245 -21.71 1.87 -21.69
C GLN A 245 -22.61 1.56 -20.49
N ASP A 246 -23.81 1.03 -20.76
CA ASP A 246 -24.84 0.86 -19.74
C ASP A 246 -24.85 -0.54 -19.10
N GLU A 247 -23.89 -1.37 -19.44
CA GLU A 247 -23.74 -2.73 -18.91
C GLU A 247 -22.52 -2.84 -17.99
N ILE A 248 -22.56 -3.79 -17.05
CA ILE A 248 -21.40 -4.15 -16.24
C ILE A 248 -20.68 -5.30 -16.93
N HIS A 249 -19.47 -5.04 -17.40
CA HIS A 249 -18.63 -6.03 -18.05
C HIS A 249 -17.88 -6.88 -17.02
N GLN A 250 -17.82 -8.18 -17.24
CA GLN A 250 -17.19 -9.13 -16.32
C GLN A 250 -15.78 -9.46 -16.80
N ILE A 251 -14.76 -9.06 -16.03
CA ILE A 251 -13.40 -9.54 -16.26
C ILE A 251 -13.09 -10.63 -15.24
N VAL A 252 -12.68 -11.80 -15.71
CA VAL A 252 -12.26 -12.92 -14.85
C VAL A 252 -10.80 -13.25 -15.15
N VAL A 253 -9.97 -13.17 -14.12
CA VAL A 253 -8.55 -13.57 -14.16
C VAL A 253 -8.39 -14.81 -13.30
N LEU A 254 -8.02 -15.93 -13.92
CA LEU A 254 -7.73 -17.19 -13.23
C LEU A 254 -6.22 -17.32 -13.05
N LEU A 255 -5.81 -17.44 -11.81
CA LEU A 255 -4.44 -17.72 -11.43
C LEU A 255 -4.22 -19.23 -11.31
N GLU A 256 -2.97 -19.66 -11.50
CA GLU A 256 -2.50 -21.00 -11.19
C GLU A 256 -1.14 -20.91 -10.52
N LYS A 257 -0.82 -21.86 -9.67
CA LYS A 257 0.49 -21.97 -9.02
C LYS A 257 1.58 -22.26 -10.04
N CYS A 258 2.75 -21.58 -9.88
CA CYS A 258 3.94 -21.82 -10.69
C CYS A 258 4.59 -23.15 -10.36
#